data_4e39a1c22bf92799a09dc37a3094419c
#
_entry.id   4e39a1c22bf92799a09dc37a3094419c
#
_cell.length_a   1.000
_cell.length_b   1.000
_cell.length_c   1.000
_cell.angle_alpha   90.00
_cell.angle_beta   90.00
_cell.angle_gamma   90.00
#
_symmetry.space_group_name_H-M   'P 1'
#
loop_
_entity.id
_entity.type
_entity.pdbx_description
1 polymer ?
#
loop_
_entity_poly.entity_id
_entity_poly.type
_entity_poly.pdbx_seq_one_letter_code
_entity_poly.pdbx_strand_id
1 'polypeptide(L)'
;AARDLLLFYIAFEGMLVPLYFLVGRYGHGDAARRRHAAIKFVLYSLAGGLVMLFGVIGVYVYGPGATGAADAFHLDRLTADGALDAGNMGFFLMLTFLIAFAIKAPMVPVHTWLPSTAKVARGGTSTLLVGVLDKVGTWGMIVICWPIFPHESAKVAPVIIVLALVSILWGALAA
;
A
#
# COMPACT_ATOMS: atom_id res chain seq x y z
N ALA A 1 8.65 2.32 14.25
CA ALA A 1 8.35 1.82 12.92
C ALA A 1 9.06 0.49 12.72
N ALA A 2 8.42 -0.46 12.02
CA ALA A 2 9.06 -1.74 11.71
C ALA A 2 10.26 -1.47 10.78
N ARG A 3 11.43 -2.00 11.16
CA ARG A 3 12.62 -1.98 10.30
C ARG A 3 12.76 -3.26 9.46
N ASP A 4 11.81 -4.15 9.59
CA ASP A 4 11.72 -5.42 8.88
C ASP A 4 10.55 -5.39 7.90
N LEU A 5 10.82 -5.71 6.64
CA LEU A 5 9.86 -5.64 5.54
C LEU A 5 8.73 -6.67 5.68
N LEU A 6 9.06 -7.88 6.16
CA LEU A 6 8.06 -8.93 6.37
C LEU A 6 7.12 -8.58 7.53
N LEU A 7 7.67 -8.08 8.64
CA LEU A 7 6.88 -7.62 9.77
C LEU A 7 5.98 -6.44 9.39
N PHE A 8 6.51 -5.51 8.57
CA PHE A 8 5.71 -4.42 8.00
C PHE A 8 4.54 -4.98 7.18
N TYR A 9 4.79 -5.95 6.30
CA TYR A 9 3.76 -6.59 5.48
C TYR A 9 2.65 -7.23 6.34
N ILE A 10 3.02 -8.01 7.35
CA ILE A 10 2.06 -8.66 8.26
C ILE A 10 1.19 -7.61 8.98
N ALA A 11 1.80 -6.54 9.50
CA ALA A 11 1.07 -5.46 10.16
C ALA A 11 0.17 -4.68 9.18
N PHE A 12 0.65 -4.46 7.94
CA PHE A 12 -0.06 -3.78 6.87
C PHE A 12 -1.33 -4.54 6.45
N GLU A 13 -1.27 -5.87 6.37
CA GLU A 13 -2.45 -6.69 6.09
C GLU A 13 -3.32 -6.89 7.35
N GLY A 14 -2.70 -7.05 8.51
CA GLY A 14 -3.42 -7.26 9.77
C GLY A 14 -4.40 -6.14 10.13
N MET A 15 -4.10 -4.89 9.75
CA MET A 15 -4.99 -3.76 10.01
C MET A 15 -6.32 -3.82 9.22
N LEU A 16 -6.43 -4.66 8.18
CA LEU A 16 -7.67 -4.82 7.41
C LEU A 16 -8.78 -5.44 8.25
N VAL A 17 -8.45 -6.40 9.11
CA VAL A 17 -9.43 -7.15 9.89
C VAL A 17 -10.25 -6.24 10.81
N PRO A 18 -9.64 -5.43 11.70
CA PRO A 18 -10.41 -4.54 12.55
C PRO A 18 -11.19 -3.48 11.75
N LEU A 19 -10.62 -2.94 10.66
CA LEU A 19 -11.30 -1.95 9.83
C LEU A 19 -12.50 -2.54 9.08
N TYR A 20 -12.42 -3.79 8.62
CA TYR A 20 -13.56 -4.50 8.04
C TYR A 20 -14.75 -4.53 9.00
N PHE A 21 -14.52 -4.90 10.26
CA PHE A 21 -15.57 -4.93 11.27
C PHE A 21 -16.08 -3.54 11.63
N LEU A 22 -15.20 -2.54 11.73
CA LEU A 22 -15.58 -1.17 12.02
C LEU A 22 -16.49 -0.58 10.93
N VAL A 23 -16.21 -0.85 9.67
CA VAL A 23 -17.04 -0.40 8.53
C VAL A 23 -18.30 -1.24 8.39
N GLY A 24 -18.17 -2.57 8.36
CA GLY A 24 -19.26 -3.48 8.03
C GLY A 24 -20.30 -3.63 9.16
N ARG A 25 -19.86 -3.69 10.42
CA ARG A 25 -20.74 -3.91 11.56
C ARG A 25 -21.16 -2.61 12.25
N TYR A 26 -20.27 -1.67 12.40
CA TYR A 26 -20.47 -0.44 13.19
C TYR A 26 -20.66 0.82 12.34
N GLY A 27 -20.69 0.72 11.01
CA GLY A 27 -20.91 1.83 10.10
C GLY A 27 -22.34 2.40 10.15
N HIS A 28 -22.56 3.51 9.44
CA HIS A 28 -23.87 4.14 9.25
C HIS A 28 -24.64 3.53 8.06
N GLY A 29 -25.93 3.76 8.03
CA GLY A 29 -26.81 3.35 6.94
C GLY A 29 -27.31 1.91 7.07
N ASP A 30 -27.94 1.40 6.02
CA ASP A 30 -28.50 0.06 5.97
C ASP A 30 -27.42 -1.02 5.88
N ALA A 31 -27.76 -2.24 6.33
CA ALA A 31 -26.82 -3.34 6.41
C ALA A 31 -26.24 -3.72 5.04
N ALA A 32 -27.03 -3.63 3.96
CA ALA A 32 -26.58 -3.97 2.62
C ALA A 32 -25.48 -3.02 2.12
N ARG A 33 -25.64 -1.71 2.34
CA ARG A 33 -24.65 -0.69 1.97
C ARG A 33 -23.36 -0.85 2.74
N ARG A 34 -23.44 -1.05 4.08
CA ARG A 34 -22.26 -1.29 4.92
C ARG A 34 -21.48 -2.52 4.48
N ARG A 35 -22.20 -3.63 4.23
CA ARG A 35 -21.60 -4.88 3.76
C ARG A 35 -20.90 -4.70 2.41
N HIS A 36 -21.56 -4.03 1.45
CA HIS A 36 -20.97 -3.77 0.14
C HIS A 36 -19.70 -2.93 0.24
N ALA A 37 -19.72 -1.84 1.02
CA ALA A 37 -18.56 -0.98 1.23
C ALA A 37 -17.40 -1.73 1.92
N ALA A 38 -17.69 -2.53 2.95
CA ALA A 38 -16.70 -3.32 3.66
C ALA A 38 -16.06 -4.39 2.76
N ILE A 39 -16.86 -5.11 1.97
CA ILE A 39 -16.35 -6.10 1.02
C ILE A 39 -15.49 -5.43 -0.05
N LYS A 40 -15.96 -4.33 -0.63
CA LYS A 40 -15.19 -3.58 -1.63
C LYS A 40 -13.85 -3.12 -1.06
N PHE A 41 -13.83 -2.56 0.15
CA PHE A 41 -12.61 -2.16 0.84
C PHE A 41 -11.63 -3.31 1.00
N VAL A 42 -12.11 -4.46 1.50
CA VAL A 42 -11.25 -5.64 1.71
C VAL A 42 -10.72 -6.20 0.40
N LEU A 43 -11.56 -6.32 -0.65
CA LEU A 43 -11.13 -6.86 -1.94
C LEU A 43 -10.02 -6.00 -2.58
N TYR A 44 -10.18 -4.66 -2.56
CA TYR A 44 -9.14 -3.77 -3.07
C TYR A 44 -7.84 -3.89 -2.25
N SER A 45 -7.97 -3.85 -0.94
CA SER A 45 -6.80 -3.91 -0.05
C SER A 45 -6.09 -5.24 -0.11
N LEU A 46 -6.84 -6.36 -0.13
CA LEU A 46 -6.28 -7.71 -0.23
C LEU A 46 -5.60 -7.94 -1.59
N ALA A 47 -6.21 -7.45 -2.69
CA ALA A 47 -5.57 -7.53 -4.00
C ALA A 47 -4.22 -6.80 -4.02
N GLY A 48 -4.17 -5.59 -3.45
CA GLY A 48 -2.92 -4.84 -3.28
C GLY A 48 -1.91 -5.58 -2.41
N GLY A 49 -2.37 -6.15 -1.29
CA GLY A 49 -1.52 -6.91 -0.38
C GLY A 49 -0.94 -8.19 -0.99
N LEU A 50 -1.73 -8.92 -1.79
CA LEU A 50 -1.23 -10.08 -2.53
C LEU A 50 -0.14 -9.68 -3.55
N VAL A 51 -0.33 -8.57 -4.25
CA VAL A 51 0.71 -8.04 -5.15
C VAL A 51 1.96 -7.66 -4.37
N MET A 52 1.83 -7.03 -3.20
CA MET A 52 2.96 -6.72 -2.32
C MET A 52 3.67 -7.97 -1.81
N LEU A 53 2.93 -9.05 -1.52
CA LEU A 53 3.51 -10.33 -1.08
C LEU A 53 4.46 -10.90 -2.14
N PHE A 54 4.10 -10.82 -3.43
CA PHE A 54 5.01 -11.19 -4.51
C PHE A 54 6.29 -10.35 -4.47
N GLY A 55 6.17 -9.05 -4.20
CA GLY A 55 7.33 -8.16 -4.02
C GLY A 55 8.20 -8.58 -2.84
N VAL A 56 7.60 -8.88 -1.68
CA VAL A 56 8.33 -9.32 -0.48
C VAL A 56 9.07 -10.64 -0.72
N ILE A 57 8.40 -11.62 -1.36
CA ILE A 57 9.03 -12.89 -1.74
C ILE A 57 10.15 -12.65 -2.76
N GLY A 58 9.91 -11.81 -3.75
CA GLY A 58 10.91 -11.47 -4.77
C GLY A 58 12.15 -10.81 -4.17
N VAL A 59 11.97 -9.87 -3.23
CA VAL A 59 13.08 -9.25 -2.49
C VAL A 59 13.90 -10.31 -1.72
N TYR A 60 13.25 -11.30 -1.14
CA TYR A 60 13.94 -12.41 -0.48
C TYR A 60 14.74 -13.27 -1.47
N VAL A 61 14.12 -13.69 -2.57
CA VAL A 61 14.70 -14.61 -3.54
C VAL A 61 15.86 -13.96 -4.33
N TYR A 62 15.73 -12.70 -4.70
CA TYR A 62 16.72 -11.99 -5.53
C TYR A 62 17.67 -11.09 -4.74
N GLY A 63 17.42 -10.91 -3.45
CA GLY A 63 18.20 -10.09 -2.55
C GLY A 63 19.02 -10.89 -1.54
N PRO A 64 19.30 -10.30 -0.36
CA PRO A 64 20.13 -10.93 0.68
C PRO A 64 19.62 -12.29 1.17
N GLY A 65 18.32 -12.58 1.02
CA GLY A 65 17.71 -13.86 1.38
C GLY A 65 18.23 -15.04 0.57
N ALA A 66 18.64 -14.83 -0.69
CA ALA A 66 19.23 -15.86 -1.53
C ALA A 66 20.52 -16.46 -0.94
N THR A 67 21.23 -15.72 -0.10
CA THR A 67 22.43 -16.17 0.62
C THR A 67 22.14 -16.77 1.99
N GLY A 68 20.86 -16.90 2.38
CA GLY A 68 20.44 -17.43 3.67
C GLY A 68 20.68 -16.47 4.85
N ALA A 69 20.81 -15.18 4.60
CA ALA A 69 21.04 -14.18 5.62
C ALA A 69 19.83 -14.07 6.56
N ALA A 70 20.07 -14.12 7.87
CA ALA A 70 19.04 -14.03 8.91
C ALA A 70 18.34 -12.65 8.95
N ASP A 71 18.99 -11.62 8.42
CA ASP A 71 18.54 -10.23 8.34
C ASP A 71 18.05 -9.81 6.93
N ALA A 72 17.66 -10.79 6.10
CA ALA A 72 17.27 -10.60 4.71
C ALA A 72 16.14 -9.59 4.48
N PHE A 73 15.27 -9.39 5.46
CA PHE A 73 14.16 -8.44 5.40
C PHE A 73 14.43 -7.11 6.09
N HIS A 74 15.63 -6.90 6.67
CA HIS A 74 15.97 -5.63 7.30
C HIS A 74 16.13 -4.53 6.27
N LEU A 75 15.38 -3.44 6.44
CA LEU A 75 15.39 -2.30 5.51
C LEU A 75 16.78 -1.70 5.35
N ASP A 76 17.54 -1.59 6.44
CA ASP A 76 18.91 -1.04 6.42
C ASP A 76 19.83 -1.86 5.50
N ARG A 77 19.64 -3.18 5.43
CA ARG A 77 20.40 -4.05 4.54
C ARG A 77 19.94 -3.98 3.11
N LEU A 78 18.62 -3.96 2.88
CA LEU A 78 18.03 -3.86 1.55
C LEU A 78 18.40 -2.54 0.85
N THR A 79 18.60 -1.48 1.61
CA THR A 79 19.00 -0.17 1.09
C THR A 79 20.52 -0.04 0.87
N ALA A 80 21.34 -0.78 1.65
CA ALA A 80 22.80 -0.67 1.59
C ALA A 80 23.41 -1.35 0.36
N ASP A 81 22.86 -2.49 -0.04
CA ASP A 81 23.50 -3.34 -1.06
C ASP A 81 23.22 -2.90 -2.51
N GLY A 82 22.17 -2.08 -2.77
CA GLY A 82 21.78 -1.65 -4.12
C GLY A 82 21.53 -2.80 -5.11
N ALA A 83 21.67 -4.05 -4.64
CA ALA A 83 21.61 -5.26 -5.47
C ALA A 83 20.24 -5.49 -6.10
N LEU A 84 19.17 -4.95 -5.49
CA LEU A 84 17.80 -5.05 -5.97
C LEU A 84 17.45 -3.98 -7.01
N ASP A 85 18.26 -2.93 -7.13
CA ASP A 85 18.00 -1.79 -8.01
C ASP A 85 18.56 -1.99 -9.44
N ALA A 86 19.09 -3.19 -9.72
CA ALA A 86 19.72 -3.48 -11.00
C ALA A 86 18.79 -4.22 -11.97
N GLY A 87 18.46 -3.58 -13.09
CA GLY A 87 17.81 -4.19 -14.23
C GLY A 87 16.30 -4.38 -14.13
N ASN A 88 15.76 -5.18 -15.05
CA ASN A 88 14.31 -5.38 -15.19
C ASN A 88 13.64 -5.97 -13.94
N MET A 89 14.37 -6.79 -13.18
CA MET A 89 13.81 -7.41 -11.96
C MET A 89 13.56 -6.37 -10.87
N GLY A 90 14.50 -5.45 -10.64
CA GLY A 90 14.31 -4.33 -9.70
C GLY A 90 13.07 -3.49 -10.02
N PHE A 91 12.88 -3.19 -11.32
CA PHE A 91 11.69 -2.48 -11.79
C PHE A 91 10.39 -3.23 -11.46
N PHE A 92 10.32 -4.55 -11.74
CA PHE A 92 9.12 -5.34 -11.43
C PHE A 92 8.85 -5.43 -9.93
N LEU A 93 9.89 -5.63 -9.11
CA LEU A 93 9.74 -5.67 -7.65
C LEU A 93 9.25 -4.32 -7.12
N MET A 94 9.86 -3.22 -7.54
CA MET A 94 9.42 -1.87 -7.17
C MET A 94 7.95 -1.63 -7.56
N LEU A 95 7.55 -2.08 -8.76
CA LEU A 95 6.17 -1.91 -9.24
C LEU A 95 5.15 -2.65 -8.36
N THR A 96 5.48 -3.83 -7.82
CA THR A 96 4.57 -4.55 -6.91
C THR A 96 4.30 -3.77 -5.62
N PHE A 97 5.35 -3.19 -5.03
CA PHE A 97 5.20 -2.32 -3.85
C PHE A 97 4.43 -1.05 -4.19
N LEU A 98 4.76 -0.41 -5.30
CA LEU A 98 4.13 0.82 -5.75
C LEU A 98 2.62 0.64 -5.98
N ILE A 99 2.21 -0.44 -6.66
CA ILE A 99 0.79 -0.75 -6.89
C ILE A 99 0.05 -0.96 -5.56
N ALA A 100 0.63 -1.73 -4.64
CA ALA A 100 0.03 -1.98 -3.34
C ALA A 100 -0.16 -0.68 -2.54
N PHE A 101 0.84 0.18 -2.53
CA PHE A 101 0.78 1.48 -1.85
C PHE A 101 -0.16 2.47 -2.54
N ALA A 102 -0.25 2.45 -3.89
CA ALA A 102 -1.18 3.26 -4.65
C ALA A 102 -2.65 2.88 -4.38
N ILE A 103 -2.93 1.59 -4.15
CA ILE A 103 -4.25 1.11 -3.75
C ILE A 103 -4.59 1.61 -2.33
N LYS A 104 -3.64 1.54 -1.41
CA LYS A 104 -3.83 2.00 -0.02
C LYS A 104 -3.94 3.53 0.08
N ALA A 105 -3.07 4.26 -0.61
CA ALA A 105 -3.07 5.72 -0.71
C ALA A 105 -4.02 6.24 -1.80
N PRO A 106 -5.24 5.80 -1.87
CA PRO A 106 -6.28 5.78 -2.91
C PRO A 106 -5.97 6.67 -4.12
N MET A 107 -4.94 6.32 -4.88
CA MET A 107 -4.60 7.03 -6.11
C MET A 107 -5.53 6.66 -7.25
N VAL A 108 -5.79 7.58 -8.17
CA VAL A 108 -6.53 7.26 -9.41
C VAL A 108 -5.68 6.28 -10.24
N PRO A 109 -6.28 5.20 -10.80
CA PRO A 109 -7.70 4.85 -10.86
C PRO A 109 -8.22 3.95 -9.72
N VAL A 110 -7.38 3.53 -8.79
CA VAL A 110 -7.69 2.53 -7.75
C VAL A 110 -8.32 3.11 -6.46
N HIS A 111 -8.77 4.36 -6.50
CA HIS A 111 -9.31 5.10 -5.35
C HIS A 111 -10.77 4.79 -4.99
N THR A 112 -11.52 4.06 -5.84
CA THR A 112 -12.99 3.95 -5.76
C THR A 112 -13.53 3.24 -4.52
N TRP A 113 -12.68 2.59 -3.75
CA TRP A 113 -13.04 1.98 -2.47
C TRP A 113 -13.22 3.03 -1.37
N LEU A 114 -12.41 4.10 -1.35
CA LEU A 114 -12.42 5.12 -0.29
C LEU A 114 -13.75 5.88 -0.20
N PRO A 115 -14.31 6.47 -1.27
CA PRO A 115 -15.60 7.15 -1.19
C PRO A 115 -16.74 6.24 -0.73
N SER A 116 -16.75 4.98 -1.18
CA SER A 116 -17.75 4.00 -0.78
C SER A 116 -17.68 3.68 0.71
N THR A 117 -16.48 3.56 1.25
CA THR A 117 -16.21 3.24 2.65
C THR A 117 -16.43 4.46 3.55
N ALA A 118 -15.98 5.64 3.13
CA ALA A 118 -16.13 6.88 3.90
C ALA A 118 -17.62 7.26 4.11
N LYS A 119 -18.49 7.01 3.11
CA LYS A 119 -19.94 7.28 3.20
C LYS A 119 -20.64 6.48 4.32
N VAL A 120 -20.14 5.31 4.66
CA VAL A 120 -20.74 4.46 5.69
C VAL A 120 -19.94 4.43 6.99
N ALA A 121 -18.71 4.91 6.98
CA ALA A 121 -17.85 4.95 8.16
C ALA A 121 -18.37 5.98 9.18
N ARG A 122 -18.29 5.63 10.47
CA ARG A 122 -18.52 6.59 11.55
C ARG A 122 -17.33 7.54 11.67
N GLY A 123 -17.53 8.72 12.29
CA GLY A 123 -16.50 9.76 12.39
C GLY A 123 -15.14 9.21 12.87
N GLY A 124 -15.10 8.45 13.96
CA GLY A 124 -13.85 7.84 14.44
C GLY A 124 -13.23 6.83 13.44
N THR A 125 -14.06 6.03 12.78
CA THR A 125 -13.58 5.11 11.73
C THR A 125 -13.08 5.85 10.50
N SER A 126 -13.76 6.93 10.10
CA SER A 126 -13.34 7.78 9.00
C SER A 126 -11.99 8.46 9.28
N THR A 127 -11.79 8.92 10.51
CA THR A 127 -10.49 9.48 10.96
C THR A 127 -9.37 8.43 10.87
N LEU A 128 -9.63 7.18 11.26
CA LEU A 128 -8.64 6.10 11.12
C LEU A 128 -8.34 5.76 9.64
N LEU A 129 -9.37 5.76 8.78
CA LEU A 129 -9.19 5.49 7.35
C LEU A 129 -8.32 6.55 6.69
N VAL A 130 -8.64 7.83 6.87
CA VAL A 130 -7.95 8.94 6.20
C VAL A 130 -6.67 9.34 6.94
N GLY A 131 -6.68 9.33 8.28
CA GLY A 131 -5.55 9.78 9.10
C GLY A 131 -4.43 8.76 9.25
N VAL A 132 -4.74 7.46 9.20
CA VAL A 132 -3.76 6.39 9.43
C VAL A 132 -3.59 5.53 8.19
N LEU A 133 -4.65 4.86 7.72
CA LEU A 133 -4.54 3.87 6.65
C LEU A 133 -4.01 4.46 5.33
N ASP A 134 -4.54 5.60 4.93
CA ASP A 134 -4.11 6.34 3.73
C ASP A 134 -2.63 6.76 3.85
N LYS A 135 -2.23 7.24 5.02
CA LYS A 135 -0.84 7.67 5.28
C LYS A 135 0.17 6.52 5.24
N VAL A 136 -0.23 5.29 5.58
CA VAL A 136 0.66 4.12 5.50
C VAL A 136 1.05 3.83 4.05
N GLY A 137 0.14 4.02 3.07
CA GLY A 137 0.48 3.90 1.65
C GLY A 137 1.53 4.90 1.20
N THR A 138 1.33 6.18 1.48
CA THR A 138 2.28 7.25 1.15
C THR A 138 3.62 7.08 1.89
N TRP A 139 3.57 6.71 3.16
CA TRP A 139 4.76 6.42 3.96
C TRP A 139 5.56 5.26 3.35
N GLY A 140 4.89 4.18 2.93
CA GLY A 140 5.52 3.03 2.29
C GLY A 140 6.23 3.39 0.98
N MET A 141 5.64 4.27 0.15
CA MET A 141 6.31 4.77 -1.05
C MET A 141 7.63 5.49 -0.70
N ILE A 142 7.61 6.36 0.32
CA ILE A 142 8.78 7.18 0.70
C ILE A 142 9.86 6.35 1.39
N VAL A 143 9.47 5.43 2.29
CA VAL A 143 10.42 4.74 3.19
C VAL A 143 10.84 3.36 2.64
N ILE A 144 10.06 2.77 1.77
CA ILE A 144 10.33 1.43 1.20
C ILE A 144 10.72 1.55 -0.27
N CYS A 145 9.86 2.09 -1.15
CA CYS A 145 10.12 2.08 -2.58
C CYS A 145 11.37 2.92 -2.94
N TRP A 146 11.44 4.16 -2.49
CA TRP A 146 12.53 5.05 -2.88
C TRP A 146 13.90 4.63 -2.35
N PRO A 147 14.08 4.23 -1.08
CA PRO A 147 15.39 3.82 -0.59
C PRO A 147 15.87 2.47 -1.12
N ILE A 148 14.96 1.52 -1.38
CA ILE A 148 15.33 0.18 -1.89
C ILE A 148 15.59 0.22 -3.40
N PHE A 149 14.83 1.03 -4.16
CA PHE A 149 14.88 1.09 -5.62
C PHE A 149 15.07 2.53 -6.13
N PRO A 150 16.18 3.21 -5.81
CA PRO A 150 16.36 4.63 -6.12
C PRO A 150 16.35 4.93 -7.63
N HIS A 151 17.02 4.13 -8.46
CA HIS A 151 17.07 4.35 -9.91
C HIS A 151 15.72 4.07 -10.57
N GLU A 152 15.04 2.99 -10.19
CA GLU A 152 13.76 2.63 -10.78
C GLU A 152 12.66 3.60 -10.32
N SER A 153 12.70 4.05 -9.07
CA SER A 153 11.79 5.07 -8.55
C SER A 153 11.94 6.41 -9.28
N ALA A 154 13.16 6.81 -9.63
CA ALA A 154 13.41 8.02 -10.41
C ALA A 154 12.79 7.95 -11.82
N LYS A 155 12.83 6.79 -12.48
CA LYS A 155 12.19 6.56 -13.79
C LYS A 155 10.68 6.70 -13.74
N VAL A 156 10.04 6.24 -12.66
CA VAL A 156 8.58 6.22 -12.49
C VAL A 156 8.04 7.51 -11.85
N ALA A 157 8.91 8.33 -11.25
CA ALA A 157 8.53 9.57 -10.57
C ALA A 157 7.62 10.50 -11.42
N PRO A 158 7.89 10.77 -12.72
CA PRO A 158 7.00 11.59 -13.53
C PRO A 158 5.57 11.03 -13.62
N VAL A 159 5.44 9.71 -13.75
CA VAL A 159 4.14 9.04 -13.82
C VAL A 159 3.40 9.17 -12.49
N ILE A 160 4.08 8.98 -11.37
CA ILE A 160 3.50 9.13 -10.03
C ILE A 160 3.02 10.57 -9.81
N ILE A 161 3.81 11.57 -10.22
CA ILE A 161 3.45 12.98 -10.10
C ILE A 161 2.18 13.28 -10.91
N VAL A 162 2.09 12.81 -12.16
CA VAL A 162 0.89 13.00 -12.99
C VAL A 162 -0.33 12.33 -12.35
N LEU A 163 -0.20 11.08 -11.88
CA LEU A 163 -1.28 10.38 -11.20
C LEU A 163 -1.72 11.08 -9.91
N ALA A 164 -0.78 11.63 -9.15
CA ALA A 164 -1.08 12.41 -7.95
C ALA A 164 -1.84 13.70 -8.29
N LEU A 165 -1.41 14.44 -9.31
CA LEU A 165 -2.11 15.64 -9.78
C LEU A 165 -3.54 15.32 -10.25
N VAL A 166 -3.71 14.26 -11.05
CA VAL A 166 -5.03 13.79 -11.48
C VAL A 166 -5.88 13.41 -10.28
N SER A 167 -5.30 12.74 -9.27
CA SER A 167 -6.02 12.36 -8.06
C SER A 167 -6.49 13.56 -7.23
N ILE A 168 -5.65 14.60 -7.13
CA ILE A 168 -6.01 15.86 -6.45
C ILE A 168 -7.15 16.56 -7.19
N LEU A 169 -7.03 16.72 -8.51
CA LEU A 169 -8.06 17.37 -9.33
C LEU A 169 -9.38 16.60 -9.29
N TRP A 170 -9.33 15.27 -9.42
CA TRP A 170 -10.51 14.43 -9.32
C TRP A 170 -11.16 14.49 -7.95
N GLY A 171 -10.37 14.45 -6.88
CA GLY A 171 -10.86 14.58 -5.51
C GLY A 171 -11.53 15.93 -5.25
N ALA A 172 -10.95 17.02 -5.76
CA ALA A 172 -11.52 18.37 -5.65
C ALA A 172 -12.83 18.53 -6.44
N LEU A 173 -12.95 17.89 -7.61
CA LEU A 173 -14.18 17.93 -8.42
C LEU A 173 -15.29 17.04 -7.87
N ALA A 174 -14.93 15.99 -7.11
CA ALA A 174 -15.87 15.04 -6.54
C ALA A 174 -16.37 15.42 -5.14
N ALA A 175 -15.79 16.43 -4.50
CA ALA A 175 -16.15 16.95 -3.17
C ALA A 175 -17.36 17.87 -3.24
#